data_ba515ee2f9b1d247a3d852b3adb4e3b4
#
_entry.id   ba515ee2f9b1d247a3d852b3adb4e3b4
#
_cell.length_a   1.000
_cell.length_b   1.000
_cell.length_c   1.000
_cell.angle_alpha   90.00
_cell.angle_beta   90.00
_cell.angle_gamma   90.00
#
_symmetry.space_group_name_H-M   'P 1'
#
loop_
_entity.id
_entity.type
_entity.pdbx_description
1 polymer ?
#
loop_
_entity_poly.entity_id
_entity_poly.type
_entity_poly.pdbx_seq_one_letter_code
_entity_poly.pdbx_strand_id
1 'polypeptide(L)'
;MEAPLKIVIFGLTLSSSWGNGHATPYRAILRALHRRGHRVIFYEKDVPYYELRRDFQDCYYCDLILYRDWDEIRARAINDVRDADAVINASYCPDGARIIDEVANAVSGLHVFYDLDTPITLANLAVGSVEYLRRDQIPYFDLYLSFTGGKILQELEQHWGAHCARPLYGCVDPEVYGRVPEEQEFRCLLSYMGTHATDRQEKLNHLFLEAARQLPSEQFVLAGSLYPREWKWPHNVRHFDHVAPTQHPALYSSSSFTLNLTRGDMARGGHCPSGRFFEAAACGTPIISDWFDGLDTFFRPGKEIAVVNEPQQVLSILKMPEQDRATMAWRARARTLAEHTGDGRAQQLLGYLREAASRKHSFRSRLIGMEAAS
;
A
#
# COMPACT_ATOMS: atom_id res chain seq x y z
N MET A 1 -27.31 11.37 0.33
CA MET A 1 -25.92 11.47 0.80
C MET A 1 -25.83 10.65 2.07
N GLU A 2 -24.79 9.83 2.20
CA GLU A 2 -24.53 9.07 3.43
C GLU A 2 -24.19 10.04 4.57
N ALA A 3 -24.51 9.67 5.81
CA ALA A 3 -24.13 10.47 6.97
C ALA A 3 -22.58 10.55 7.07
N PRO A 4 -22.01 11.73 7.37
CA PRO A 4 -20.60 11.86 7.61
C PRO A 4 -20.13 10.94 8.72
N LEU A 5 -19.03 10.22 8.50
CA LEU A 5 -18.40 9.38 9.51
C LEU A 5 -17.18 10.10 10.10
N LYS A 6 -16.94 9.91 11.41
CA LYS A 6 -15.68 10.22 12.08
C LYS A 6 -14.83 8.95 12.16
N ILE A 7 -13.65 8.98 11.53
CA ILE A 7 -12.70 7.86 11.49
C ILE A 7 -11.40 8.28 12.16
N VAL A 8 -10.93 7.49 13.13
CA VAL A 8 -9.64 7.69 13.79
C VAL A 8 -8.68 6.62 13.30
N ILE A 9 -7.48 7.01 12.88
CA ILE A 9 -6.45 6.10 12.36
C ILE A 9 -5.18 6.24 13.18
N PHE A 10 -4.64 5.14 13.65
CA PHE A 10 -3.29 5.03 14.23
C PHE A 10 -2.42 4.30 13.20
N GLY A 11 -1.51 5.02 12.54
CA GLY A 11 -0.74 4.49 11.42
C GLY A 11 0.75 4.79 11.48
N LEU A 12 1.49 4.19 10.56
CA LEU A 12 2.94 4.36 10.49
C LEU A 12 3.32 5.80 10.17
N THR A 13 2.87 6.29 9.02
CA THR A 13 3.16 7.65 8.56
C THR A 13 2.22 8.08 7.43
N LEU A 14 1.84 9.33 7.46
CA LEU A 14 1.19 10.08 6.39
C LEU A 14 2.08 11.22 5.91
N SER A 15 2.91 11.78 6.82
CA SER A 15 3.74 12.95 6.59
C SER A 15 4.98 12.67 5.74
N SER A 16 5.44 11.41 5.69
CA SER A 16 6.64 11.01 4.93
C SER A 16 6.41 9.72 4.13
N SER A 17 6.82 9.73 2.87
CA SER A 17 6.86 8.53 2.02
C SER A 17 8.25 7.88 1.98
N TRP A 18 9.22 8.44 2.68
CA TRP A 18 10.59 7.96 2.60
C TRP A 18 10.73 6.53 3.11
N GLY A 19 11.30 5.67 2.25
CA GLY A 19 11.57 4.26 2.59
C GLY A 19 10.34 3.38 2.82
N ASN A 20 9.13 3.89 2.58
CA ASN A 20 7.90 3.13 2.76
C ASN A 20 6.90 3.37 1.62
N GLY A 21 6.00 2.41 1.41
CA GLY A 21 4.91 2.51 0.44
C GLY A 21 3.54 2.83 1.06
N HIS A 22 3.47 3.13 2.37
CA HIS A 22 2.21 3.28 3.10
C HIS A 22 1.55 4.66 2.90
N ALA A 23 2.37 5.72 2.84
CA ALA A 23 1.86 7.09 2.75
C ALA A 23 1.01 7.33 1.49
N THR A 24 1.43 6.81 0.32
CA THR A 24 0.73 7.02 -0.96
C THR A 24 -0.72 6.53 -0.96
N PRO A 25 -1.02 5.25 -0.62
CA PRO A 25 -2.41 4.78 -0.57
C PRO A 25 -3.23 5.46 0.53
N TYR A 26 -2.64 5.76 1.69
CA TYR A 26 -3.35 6.55 2.71
C TYR A 26 -3.76 7.92 2.20
N ARG A 27 -2.83 8.68 1.62
CA ARG A 27 -3.12 10.02 1.07
C ARG A 27 -4.24 9.98 0.04
N ALA A 28 -4.25 8.98 -0.85
CA ALA A 28 -5.29 8.80 -1.86
C ALA A 28 -6.67 8.50 -1.23
N ILE A 29 -6.72 7.54 -0.29
CA ILE A 29 -7.97 7.14 0.38
C ILE A 29 -8.50 8.29 1.25
N LEU A 30 -7.66 8.95 2.04
CA LEU A 30 -8.08 10.02 2.94
C LEU A 30 -8.61 11.24 2.18
N ARG A 31 -7.96 11.61 1.06
CA ARG A 31 -8.46 12.68 0.18
C ARG A 31 -9.83 12.33 -0.39
N ALA A 32 -10.03 11.07 -0.79
CA ALA A 32 -11.32 10.60 -1.29
C ALA A 32 -12.41 10.56 -0.20
N LEU A 33 -12.09 10.17 1.03
CA LEU A 33 -13.00 10.23 2.18
C LEU A 33 -13.40 11.68 2.50
N HIS A 34 -12.43 12.59 2.49
CA HIS A 34 -12.69 14.02 2.69
C HIS A 34 -13.65 14.60 1.64
N ARG A 35 -13.42 14.31 0.34
CA ARG A 35 -14.34 14.73 -0.74
C ARG A 35 -15.77 14.20 -0.56
N ARG A 36 -15.92 13.07 0.14
CA ARG A 36 -17.22 12.47 0.48
C ARG A 36 -17.83 13.01 1.78
N GLY A 37 -17.16 13.99 2.43
CA GLY A 37 -17.62 14.64 3.65
C GLY A 37 -17.32 13.89 4.95
N HIS A 38 -16.49 12.84 4.92
CA HIS A 38 -16.06 12.13 6.12
C HIS A 38 -14.91 12.90 6.79
N ARG A 39 -14.87 12.84 8.13
CA ARG A 39 -13.80 13.41 8.93
C ARG A 39 -12.82 12.33 9.34
N VAL A 40 -11.54 12.54 9.09
CA VAL A 40 -10.48 11.61 9.49
C VAL A 40 -9.51 12.32 10.42
N ILE A 41 -9.14 11.65 11.53
CA ILE A 41 -8.06 12.03 12.42
C ILE A 41 -6.97 10.97 12.27
N PHE A 42 -5.77 11.36 11.88
CA PHE A 42 -4.63 10.46 11.70
C PHE A 42 -3.57 10.74 12.75
N TYR A 43 -3.30 9.76 13.60
CA TYR A 43 -2.25 9.79 14.60
C TYR A 43 -0.98 9.15 14.03
N GLU A 44 0.11 9.90 14.00
CA GLU A 44 1.42 9.48 13.51
C GLU A 44 2.47 9.77 14.59
N LYS A 45 3.23 8.73 14.98
CA LYS A 45 4.37 8.93 15.86
C LYS A 45 5.50 9.60 15.10
N ASP A 46 5.93 10.78 15.58
CA ASP A 46 6.97 11.58 14.97
C ASP A 46 8.35 11.01 15.30
N VAL A 47 8.82 10.12 14.44
CA VAL A 47 10.14 9.50 14.58
C VAL A 47 11.20 10.28 13.80
N PRO A 48 12.45 10.40 14.30
CA PRO A 48 13.46 11.30 13.73
C PRO A 48 13.75 11.10 12.25
N TYR A 49 13.71 9.87 11.75
CA TYR A 49 14.02 9.61 10.35
C TYR A 49 12.87 10.01 9.39
N TYR A 50 11.62 10.07 9.86
CA TYR A 50 10.50 10.65 9.11
C TYR A 50 10.43 12.17 9.27
N GLU A 51 10.69 12.69 10.48
CA GLU A 51 10.75 14.14 10.75
C GLU A 51 11.70 14.85 9.77
N LEU A 52 12.89 14.29 9.56
CA LEU A 52 13.90 14.84 8.65
C LEU A 52 13.57 14.70 7.16
N ARG A 53 12.55 13.94 6.81
CA ARG A 53 12.24 13.55 5.42
C ARG A 53 10.75 13.67 5.11
N ARG A 54 10.09 14.62 5.76
CA ARG A 54 8.71 14.96 5.43
C ARG A 54 8.63 15.53 4.03
N ASP A 55 7.77 14.94 3.23
CA ASP A 55 7.43 15.41 1.89
C ASP A 55 6.00 15.99 1.82
N PHE A 56 5.37 16.14 3.00
CA PHE A 56 4.00 16.59 3.14
C PHE A 56 3.85 17.41 4.43
N GLN A 57 3.53 18.72 4.30
CA GLN A 57 3.48 19.64 5.45
C GLN A 57 2.06 20.00 5.88
N ASP A 58 1.15 20.23 4.92
CA ASP A 58 -0.21 20.67 5.20
C ASP A 58 -1.24 19.68 4.73
N CYS A 59 -1.96 19.06 5.67
CA CYS A 59 -3.04 18.13 5.37
C CYS A 59 -4.40 18.81 5.46
N TYR A 60 -4.98 19.22 4.34
CA TYR A 60 -6.32 19.79 4.32
C TYR A 60 -7.45 18.75 4.36
N TYR A 61 -7.12 17.47 4.14
CA TYR A 61 -8.11 16.39 4.03
C TYR A 61 -8.16 15.46 5.24
N CYS A 62 -7.36 15.70 6.26
CA CYS A 62 -7.49 15.05 7.57
C CYS A 62 -6.84 15.88 8.68
N ASP A 63 -7.24 15.63 9.91
CA ASP A 63 -6.58 16.16 11.10
C ASP A 63 -5.35 15.30 11.39
N LEU A 64 -4.16 15.68 10.88
CA LEU A 64 -2.91 14.97 11.14
C LEU A 64 -2.35 15.39 12.50
N ILE A 65 -2.19 14.42 13.40
CA ILE A 65 -1.67 14.64 14.76
C ILE A 65 -0.34 13.91 14.89
N LEU A 66 0.73 14.70 14.91
CA LEU A 66 2.07 14.22 15.16
C LEU A 66 2.32 14.18 16.67
N TYR A 67 2.87 13.07 17.19
CA TYR A 67 3.20 12.92 18.60
C TYR A 67 4.56 12.23 18.77
N ARG A 68 5.27 12.53 19.84
CA ARG A 68 6.54 11.87 20.18
C ARG A 68 6.37 10.76 21.19
N ASP A 69 5.52 10.99 22.17
CA ASP A 69 5.23 10.02 23.21
C ASP A 69 3.71 9.76 23.29
N TRP A 70 3.33 8.49 23.37
CA TRP A 70 1.92 8.10 23.49
C TRP A 70 1.25 8.66 24.76
N ASP A 71 1.97 8.70 25.87
CA ASP A 71 1.42 9.17 27.14
C ASP A 71 1.01 10.65 27.10
N GLU A 72 1.69 11.48 26.30
CA GLU A 72 1.36 12.90 26.11
C GLU A 72 0.01 13.10 25.43
N ILE A 73 -0.33 12.24 24.45
CA ILE A 73 -1.53 12.41 23.63
C ILE A 73 -2.65 11.43 23.99
N ARG A 74 -2.41 10.49 24.89
CA ARG A 74 -3.30 9.40 25.25
C ARG A 74 -4.71 9.88 25.61
N ALA A 75 -4.83 10.87 26.48
CA ALA A 75 -6.14 11.39 26.91
C ALA A 75 -6.94 11.97 25.74
N ARG A 76 -6.28 12.69 24.83
CA ARG A 76 -6.87 13.22 23.60
C ARG A 76 -7.30 12.09 22.67
N ALA A 77 -6.39 11.14 22.42
CA ALA A 77 -6.66 10.00 21.54
C ALA A 77 -7.86 9.18 22.00
N ILE A 78 -7.94 8.86 23.31
CA ILE A 78 -9.08 8.16 23.90
C ILE A 78 -10.39 8.94 23.73
N ASN A 79 -10.38 10.28 23.88
CA ASN A 79 -11.58 11.07 23.62
C ASN A 79 -12.00 11.04 22.16
N ASP A 80 -11.03 11.13 21.23
CA ASP A 80 -11.33 11.04 19.79
C ASP A 80 -11.87 9.67 19.38
N VAL A 81 -11.41 8.59 20.04
CA VAL A 81 -11.86 7.20 19.82
C VAL A 81 -13.28 6.97 20.30
N ARG A 82 -13.69 7.56 21.43
CA ARG A 82 -15.01 7.33 22.07
C ARG A 82 -16.20 7.69 21.18
N ASP A 83 -16.08 8.75 20.41
CA ASP A 83 -17.13 9.26 19.52
C ASP A 83 -16.85 8.95 18.04
N ALA A 84 -15.85 8.09 17.75
CA ALA A 84 -15.55 7.67 16.41
C ALA A 84 -16.51 6.56 15.94
N ASP A 85 -16.94 6.64 14.67
CA ASP A 85 -17.70 5.59 14.00
C ASP A 85 -16.82 4.38 13.68
N ALA A 86 -15.54 4.63 13.38
CA ALA A 86 -14.54 3.59 13.18
C ALA A 86 -13.16 4.02 13.69
N VAL A 87 -12.46 3.10 14.34
CA VAL A 87 -11.07 3.22 14.76
C VAL A 87 -10.25 2.20 14.01
N ILE A 88 -9.24 2.66 13.28
CA ILE A 88 -8.36 1.82 12.45
C ILE A 88 -6.96 1.83 13.05
N ASN A 89 -6.50 0.69 13.56
CA ASN A 89 -5.09 0.46 13.88
C ASN A 89 -4.41 -0.13 12.64
N ALA A 90 -3.20 0.31 12.33
CA ALA A 90 -2.51 -0.14 11.13
C ALA A 90 -1.19 -0.83 11.44
N SER A 91 -0.78 -1.71 10.53
CA SER A 91 0.54 -2.34 10.61
C SER A 91 1.66 -1.30 10.63
N TYR A 92 2.76 -1.65 11.31
CA TYR A 92 3.93 -0.82 11.55
C TYR A 92 3.69 0.46 12.37
N CYS A 93 2.49 0.67 12.94
CA CYS A 93 2.26 1.78 13.88
C CYS A 93 3.19 1.59 15.09
N PRO A 94 4.09 2.54 15.39
CA PRO A 94 4.91 2.44 16.60
C PRO A 94 4.04 2.40 17.85
N ASP A 95 4.42 1.61 18.84
CA ASP A 95 3.62 1.33 20.05
C ASP A 95 2.24 0.70 19.77
N GLY A 96 2.01 0.18 18.54
CA GLY A 96 0.69 -0.23 18.07
C GLY A 96 0.01 -1.25 18.95
N ALA A 97 0.71 -2.28 19.43
CA ALA A 97 0.14 -3.28 20.33
C ALA A 97 -0.35 -2.67 21.66
N ARG A 98 0.39 -1.71 22.24
CA ARG A 98 -0.02 -0.95 23.41
C ARG A 98 -1.25 -0.09 23.13
N ILE A 99 -1.23 0.65 22.01
CA ILE A 99 -2.35 1.51 21.59
C ILE A 99 -3.62 0.68 21.42
N ILE A 100 -3.54 -0.50 20.77
CA ILE A 100 -4.69 -1.41 20.61
C ILE A 100 -5.31 -1.77 21.95
N ASP A 101 -4.51 -2.17 22.95
CA ASP A 101 -5.03 -2.53 24.29
C ASP A 101 -5.73 -1.35 24.97
N GLU A 102 -5.16 -0.16 24.87
CA GLU A 102 -5.69 1.01 25.56
C GLU A 102 -6.95 1.59 24.89
N VAL A 103 -7.05 1.49 23.55
CA VAL A 103 -8.24 1.99 22.82
C VAL A 103 -9.37 0.97 22.75
N ALA A 104 -9.09 -0.34 22.83
CA ALA A 104 -10.09 -1.39 22.65
C ALA A 104 -11.33 -1.22 23.54
N ASN A 105 -11.15 -0.81 24.80
CA ASN A 105 -12.24 -0.57 25.74
C ASN A 105 -12.96 0.78 25.54
N ALA A 106 -12.38 1.69 24.77
CA ALA A 106 -12.95 3.02 24.51
C ALA A 106 -13.74 3.09 23.19
N VAL A 107 -13.51 2.13 22.29
CA VAL A 107 -14.16 2.10 20.96
C VAL A 107 -15.65 1.76 21.13
N SER A 108 -16.52 2.73 20.80
CA SER A 108 -17.97 2.52 20.75
C SER A 108 -18.45 2.07 19.36
N GLY A 109 -17.79 2.58 18.30
CA GLY A 109 -18.01 2.23 16.91
C GLY A 109 -17.35 0.90 16.51
N LEU A 110 -16.79 0.87 15.30
CA LEU A 110 -16.04 -0.28 14.77
C LEU A 110 -14.57 -0.22 15.16
N HIS A 111 -14.01 -1.33 15.59
CA HIS A 111 -12.58 -1.51 15.76
C HIS A 111 -12.03 -2.29 14.57
N VAL A 112 -11.10 -1.69 13.83
CA VAL A 112 -10.60 -2.20 12.54
C VAL A 112 -9.09 -2.30 12.59
N PHE A 113 -8.53 -3.35 12.02
CA PHE A 113 -7.10 -3.42 11.72
C PHE A 113 -6.86 -3.30 10.22
N TYR A 114 -5.91 -2.48 9.80
CA TYR A 114 -5.49 -2.40 8.40
C TYR A 114 -4.03 -2.81 8.25
N ASP A 115 -3.84 -3.98 7.68
CA ASP A 115 -2.52 -4.59 7.47
C ASP A 115 -2.05 -4.40 6.03
N LEU A 116 -0.99 -3.63 5.85
CA LEU A 116 -0.42 -3.34 4.55
C LEU A 116 0.57 -4.40 4.06
N ASP A 117 1.01 -5.32 4.94
CA ASP A 117 1.95 -6.39 4.59
C ASP A 117 1.55 -7.72 5.24
N THR A 118 0.30 -8.14 5.11
CA THR A 118 -0.29 -9.28 5.83
C THR A 118 0.56 -10.56 5.82
N PRO A 119 1.13 -11.03 4.70
CA PRO A 119 1.98 -12.22 4.73
C PRO A 119 3.19 -12.07 5.65
N ILE A 120 3.78 -10.89 5.71
CA ILE A 120 4.94 -10.58 6.54
C ILE A 120 4.50 -10.47 8.01
N THR A 121 3.37 -9.80 8.27
CA THR A 121 2.80 -9.71 9.62
C THR A 121 2.55 -11.09 10.20
N LEU A 122 1.88 -11.98 9.47
CA LEU A 122 1.57 -13.33 9.94
C LEU A 122 2.81 -14.20 10.13
N ALA A 123 3.79 -14.12 9.21
CA ALA A 123 5.06 -14.81 9.35
C ALA A 123 5.81 -14.40 10.63
N ASN A 124 5.84 -13.10 10.92
CA ASN A 124 6.48 -12.57 12.14
C ASN A 124 5.70 -12.94 13.41
N LEU A 125 4.36 -12.89 13.39
CA LEU A 125 3.51 -13.32 14.51
C LEU A 125 3.66 -14.81 14.83
N ALA A 126 3.95 -15.64 13.83
CA ALA A 126 4.21 -17.08 14.03
C ALA A 126 5.47 -17.33 14.86
N VAL A 127 6.45 -16.42 14.82
CA VAL A 127 7.68 -16.47 15.64
C VAL A 127 7.66 -15.52 16.84
N GLY A 128 6.54 -14.82 17.07
CA GLY A 128 6.31 -13.98 18.24
C GLY A 128 6.91 -12.56 18.18
N SER A 129 7.23 -12.05 17.01
CA SER A 129 8.01 -10.82 16.86
C SER A 129 7.29 -9.74 16.01
N VAL A 130 6.24 -9.13 16.57
CA VAL A 130 5.57 -7.95 15.95
C VAL A 130 5.28 -6.90 17.01
N GLU A 131 5.84 -5.70 16.84
CA GLU A 131 5.69 -4.59 17.79
C GLU A 131 4.29 -3.96 17.75
N TYR A 132 3.67 -3.93 16.58
CA TYR A 132 2.42 -3.21 16.34
C TYR A 132 1.16 -4.05 16.51
N LEU A 133 1.28 -5.38 16.69
CA LEU A 133 0.16 -6.30 16.82
C LEU A 133 0.58 -7.56 17.57
N ARG A 134 -0.22 -8.03 18.52
CA ARG A 134 -0.10 -9.36 19.10
C ARG A 134 -1.18 -10.29 18.55
N ARG A 135 -0.89 -11.58 18.54
CA ARG A 135 -1.82 -12.59 18.04
C ARG A 135 -3.15 -12.59 18.82
N ASP A 136 -3.10 -12.40 20.13
CA ASP A 136 -4.28 -12.36 21.01
C ASP A 136 -5.17 -11.12 20.79
N GLN A 137 -4.66 -10.10 20.08
CA GLN A 137 -5.41 -8.89 19.76
C GLN A 137 -6.22 -8.99 18.45
N ILE A 138 -5.92 -9.97 17.57
CA ILE A 138 -6.63 -10.12 16.31
C ILE A 138 -8.15 -10.26 16.52
N PRO A 139 -8.66 -11.02 17.50
CA PRO A 139 -10.09 -11.10 17.79
C PRO A 139 -10.74 -9.80 18.33
N TYR A 140 -9.97 -8.77 18.68
CA TYR A 140 -10.55 -7.48 19.11
C TYR A 140 -11.17 -6.70 17.96
N PHE A 141 -10.79 -7.02 16.72
CA PHE A 141 -11.21 -6.26 15.55
C PHE A 141 -12.52 -6.82 14.97
N ASP A 142 -13.48 -5.92 14.77
CA ASP A 142 -14.73 -6.21 14.04
C ASP A 142 -14.46 -6.51 12.56
N LEU A 143 -13.33 -5.96 12.03
CA LEU A 143 -12.91 -6.08 10.63
C LEU A 143 -11.38 -6.05 10.52
N TYR A 144 -10.81 -7.03 9.85
CA TYR A 144 -9.40 -7.06 9.47
C TYR A 144 -9.28 -6.74 7.98
N LEU A 145 -8.70 -5.59 7.65
CA LEU A 145 -8.41 -5.18 6.28
C LEU A 145 -6.99 -5.62 5.92
N SER A 146 -6.85 -6.28 4.80
CA SER A 146 -5.57 -6.77 4.30
C SER A 146 -5.23 -6.15 2.95
N PHE A 147 -4.00 -5.66 2.79
CA PHE A 147 -3.49 -5.23 1.49
C PHE A 147 -3.32 -6.40 0.50
N THR A 148 -3.38 -7.63 1.02
CA THR A 148 -3.25 -8.87 0.26
C THR A 148 -4.59 -9.62 0.28
N GLY A 149 -5.00 -10.16 -0.85
CA GLY A 149 -6.23 -10.94 -0.97
C GLY A 149 -5.99 -12.44 -1.05
N GLY A 150 -6.95 -13.17 -1.64
CA GLY A 150 -6.85 -14.61 -1.86
C GLY A 150 -6.94 -15.44 -0.58
N LYS A 151 -6.17 -16.52 -0.51
CA LYS A 151 -6.24 -17.54 0.56
C LYS A 151 -5.91 -16.98 1.95
N ILE A 152 -5.10 -15.94 2.04
CA ILE A 152 -4.68 -15.35 3.32
C ILE A 152 -5.86 -14.79 4.11
N LEU A 153 -6.93 -14.34 3.43
CA LEU A 153 -8.13 -13.86 4.11
C LEU A 153 -8.86 -14.99 4.84
N GLN A 154 -8.92 -16.17 4.22
CA GLN A 154 -9.49 -17.36 4.86
C GLN A 154 -8.60 -17.84 6.01
N GLU A 155 -7.29 -17.78 5.85
CA GLU A 155 -6.33 -18.12 6.91
C GLU A 155 -6.50 -17.19 8.14
N LEU A 156 -6.66 -15.88 7.93
CA LEU A 156 -6.95 -14.92 8.98
C LEU A 156 -8.20 -15.28 9.78
N GLU A 157 -9.29 -15.66 9.09
CA GLU A 157 -10.56 -16.01 9.75
C GLU A 157 -10.49 -17.40 10.44
N GLN A 158 -9.86 -18.40 9.79
CA GLN A 158 -9.87 -19.78 10.29
C GLN A 158 -8.80 -20.09 11.32
N HIS A 159 -7.63 -19.45 11.25
CA HIS A 159 -6.47 -19.82 12.05
C HIS A 159 -5.94 -18.71 12.97
N TRP A 160 -6.25 -17.44 12.64
CA TRP A 160 -5.76 -16.29 13.41
C TRP A 160 -6.83 -15.62 14.27
N GLY A 161 -8.10 -16.01 14.11
CA GLY A 161 -9.21 -15.52 14.93
C GLY A 161 -9.82 -14.19 14.46
N ALA A 162 -9.54 -13.76 13.26
CA ALA A 162 -10.22 -12.59 12.67
C ALA A 162 -11.71 -12.90 12.45
N HIS A 163 -12.60 -12.05 12.96
CA HIS A 163 -14.05 -12.21 12.78
C HIS A 163 -14.49 -12.00 11.33
N CYS A 164 -13.78 -11.16 10.62
CA CYS A 164 -14.02 -10.86 9.22
C CYS A 164 -12.75 -10.27 8.59
N ALA A 165 -12.25 -10.88 7.55
CA ALA A 165 -11.13 -10.39 6.75
C ALA A 165 -11.60 -9.94 5.37
N ARG A 166 -11.15 -8.76 4.92
CA ARG A 166 -11.48 -8.20 3.60
C ARG A 166 -10.25 -7.60 2.95
N PRO A 167 -10.12 -7.69 1.61
CA PRO A 167 -9.00 -7.08 0.92
C PRO A 167 -9.22 -5.58 0.75
N LEU A 168 -8.24 -4.77 1.12
CA LEU A 168 -8.19 -3.35 0.79
C LEU A 168 -6.83 -3.06 0.16
N TYR A 169 -6.75 -3.25 -1.16
CA TYR A 169 -5.51 -3.10 -1.92
C TYR A 169 -5.05 -1.64 -2.01
N GLY A 170 -3.79 -1.46 -2.43
CA GLY A 170 -3.28 -0.18 -2.82
C GLY A 170 -4.10 0.50 -3.92
N CYS A 171 -3.86 1.78 -4.07
CA CYS A 171 -4.54 2.61 -5.05
C CYS A 171 -3.68 3.78 -5.47
N VAL A 172 -4.14 4.48 -6.49
CA VAL A 172 -3.54 5.69 -6.99
C VAL A 172 -4.51 6.87 -6.85
N ASP A 173 -3.96 8.06 -6.65
CA ASP A 173 -4.71 9.30 -6.82
C ASP A 173 -4.47 9.85 -8.22
N PRO A 174 -5.49 9.87 -9.11
CA PRO A 174 -5.33 10.38 -10.46
C PRO A 174 -5.01 11.88 -10.57
N GLU A 175 -5.24 12.66 -9.49
CA GLU A 175 -4.85 14.07 -9.42
C GLU A 175 -3.33 14.23 -9.18
N VAL A 176 -2.69 13.20 -8.61
CA VAL A 176 -1.25 13.17 -8.34
C VAL A 176 -0.50 12.39 -9.41
N TYR A 177 -1.05 11.24 -9.82
CA TYR A 177 -0.42 10.34 -10.79
C TYR A 177 -1.12 10.43 -12.14
N GLY A 178 -0.44 11.03 -13.09
CA GLY A 178 -0.85 11.16 -14.48
C GLY A 178 0.36 11.34 -15.37
N ARG A 179 0.16 11.31 -16.69
CA ARG A 179 1.24 11.56 -17.62
C ARG A 179 1.64 13.04 -17.58
N VAL A 180 2.93 13.27 -17.40
CA VAL A 180 3.56 14.60 -17.38
C VAL A 180 4.66 14.67 -18.46
N PRO A 181 5.20 15.85 -18.79
CA PRO A 181 6.36 15.97 -19.67
C PRO A 181 7.54 15.13 -19.19
N GLU A 182 8.27 14.55 -20.12
CA GLU A 182 9.48 13.78 -19.82
C GLU A 182 10.58 14.68 -19.26
N GLU A 183 11.29 14.18 -18.25
CA GLU A 183 12.47 14.83 -17.68
C GLU A 183 13.74 14.08 -18.08
N GLN A 184 14.73 14.80 -18.56
CA GLN A 184 15.98 14.23 -19.10
C GLN A 184 16.73 13.38 -18.07
N GLU A 185 16.67 13.75 -16.80
CA GLU A 185 17.32 13.00 -15.72
C GLU A 185 16.71 11.62 -15.50
N PHE A 186 15.41 11.43 -15.81
CA PHE A 186 14.71 10.15 -15.63
C PHE A 186 14.58 9.37 -16.95
N ARG A 187 14.92 9.97 -18.09
CA ARG A 187 14.76 9.30 -19.39
C ARG A 187 15.56 8.01 -19.46
N CYS A 188 14.85 6.86 -19.66
CA CYS A 188 15.44 5.53 -19.71
C CYS A 188 14.59 4.54 -20.51
N LEU A 189 15.23 3.45 -20.94
CA LEU A 189 14.55 2.31 -21.55
C LEU A 189 13.75 1.52 -20.52
N LEU A 190 14.34 1.25 -19.33
CA LEU A 190 13.70 0.53 -18.24
C LEU A 190 14.01 1.21 -16.92
N SER A 191 12.96 1.52 -16.16
CA SER A 191 13.08 1.93 -14.77
C SER A 191 12.71 0.80 -13.80
N TYR A 192 13.28 0.88 -12.61
CA TYR A 192 12.82 0.12 -11.45
C TYR A 192 12.77 1.05 -10.25
N MET A 193 11.64 1.08 -9.53
CA MET A 193 11.52 1.83 -8.28
C MET A 193 11.22 0.89 -7.12
N GLY A 194 12.09 0.88 -6.12
CA GLY A 194 11.90 0.06 -4.92
C GLY A 194 13.09 0.12 -3.99
N THR A 195 12.79 0.24 -2.70
CA THR A 195 13.76 0.13 -1.61
C THR A 195 14.47 -1.23 -1.66
N HIS A 196 15.74 -1.28 -1.30
CA HIS A 196 16.48 -2.54 -1.20
C HIS A 196 15.75 -3.54 -0.28
N ALA A 197 15.69 -4.78 -0.73
CA ALA A 197 15.19 -5.91 0.05
C ALA A 197 15.91 -7.17 -0.40
N THR A 198 16.47 -7.90 0.54
CA THR A 198 17.30 -9.10 0.28
C THR A 198 16.54 -10.15 -0.55
N ASP A 199 15.26 -10.35 -0.25
CA ASP A 199 14.37 -11.29 -0.93
C ASP A 199 14.01 -10.91 -2.38
N ARG A 200 14.31 -9.68 -2.80
CA ARG A 200 14.13 -9.21 -4.19
C ARG A 200 15.43 -9.08 -4.97
N GLN A 201 16.56 -9.09 -4.29
CA GLN A 201 17.83 -8.74 -4.92
C GLN A 201 18.22 -9.71 -6.03
N GLU A 202 17.97 -11.00 -5.86
CA GLU A 202 18.22 -11.99 -6.90
C GLU A 202 17.41 -11.70 -8.17
N LYS A 203 16.12 -11.41 -8.04
CA LYS A 203 15.25 -11.04 -9.16
C LYS A 203 15.70 -9.72 -9.81
N LEU A 204 16.13 -8.74 -9.02
CA LEU A 204 16.65 -7.48 -9.54
C LEU A 204 17.91 -7.68 -10.36
N ASN A 205 18.83 -8.52 -9.87
CA ASN A 205 20.05 -8.88 -10.60
C ASN A 205 19.71 -9.58 -11.91
N HIS A 206 18.77 -10.52 -11.86
CA HIS A 206 18.40 -11.37 -12.99
C HIS A 206 17.60 -10.63 -14.06
N LEU A 207 16.58 -9.86 -13.68
CA LEU A 207 15.66 -9.26 -14.65
C LEU A 207 16.01 -7.81 -15.04
N PHE A 208 16.69 -7.07 -14.15
CA PHE A 208 17.02 -5.67 -14.41
C PHE A 208 18.50 -5.48 -14.78
N LEU A 209 19.41 -5.90 -13.87
CA LEU A 209 20.83 -5.63 -14.08
C LEU A 209 21.44 -6.45 -15.22
N GLU A 210 20.94 -7.67 -15.44
CA GLU A 210 21.36 -8.47 -16.59
C GLU A 210 20.92 -7.84 -17.91
N ALA A 211 19.68 -7.32 -17.97
CA ALA A 211 19.21 -6.57 -19.14
C ALA A 211 20.06 -5.31 -19.38
N ALA A 212 20.43 -4.58 -18.34
CA ALA A 212 21.30 -3.42 -18.44
C ALA A 212 22.70 -3.78 -18.99
N ARG A 213 23.29 -4.89 -18.54
CA ARG A 213 24.59 -5.37 -19.06
C ARG A 213 24.53 -5.77 -20.53
N GLN A 214 23.41 -6.37 -20.97
CA GLN A 214 23.25 -6.80 -22.37
C GLN A 214 22.87 -5.66 -23.33
N LEU A 215 22.42 -4.53 -22.82
CA LEU A 215 22.07 -3.33 -23.58
C LEU A 215 22.90 -2.11 -23.13
N PRO A 216 24.23 -2.12 -23.30
CA PRO A 216 25.11 -1.11 -22.71
C PRO A 216 24.92 0.30 -23.31
N SER A 217 24.32 0.42 -24.50
CA SER A 217 23.99 1.71 -25.14
C SER A 217 22.70 2.34 -24.63
N GLU A 218 21.85 1.56 -23.94
CA GLU A 218 20.57 2.02 -23.43
C GLU A 218 20.70 2.48 -21.97
N GLN A 219 19.90 3.48 -21.58
CA GLN A 219 19.87 3.98 -20.22
C GLN A 219 18.85 3.22 -19.36
N PHE A 220 19.24 2.93 -18.13
CA PHE A 220 18.41 2.33 -17.09
C PHE A 220 18.37 3.24 -15.87
N VAL A 221 17.24 3.26 -15.17
CA VAL A 221 17.07 4.03 -13.93
C VAL A 221 16.63 3.10 -12.79
N LEU A 222 17.39 3.11 -11.70
CA LEU A 222 17.04 2.46 -10.46
C LEU A 222 16.78 3.54 -9.41
N ALA A 223 15.57 3.60 -8.88
CA ALA A 223 15.17 4.53 -7.83
C ALA A 223 14.81 3.77 -6.56
N GLY A 224 15.52 4.02 -5.48
CA GLY A 224 15.24 3.37 -4.19
C GLY A 224 16.38 3.50 -3.19
N SER A 225 16.00 3.56 -1.92
CA SER A 225 16.93 3.69 -0.79
C SER A 225 17.40 2.36 -0.23
N LEU A 226 18.33 2.45 0.72
CA LEU A 226 18.87 1.33 1.50
C LEU A 226 19.73 0.34 0.70
N TYR A 227 20.10 0.63 -0.54
CA TYR A 227 21.10 -0.16 -1.26
C TYR A 227 22.49 0.04 -0.64
N PRO A 228 23.31 -1.02 -0.51
CA PRO A 228 24.68 -0.89 -0.01
C PRO A 228 25.49 0.12 -0.82
N ARG A 229 26.14 1.05 -0.17
CA ARG A 229 26.89 2.14 -0.82
C ARG A 229 28.09 1.64 -1.63
N GLU A 230 28.64 0.50 -1.26
CA GLU A 230 29.77 -0.16 -1.93
C GLU A 230 29.37 -0.83 -3.26
N TRP A 231 28.07 -0.97 -3.56
CA TRP A 231 27.63 -1.60 -4.79
C TRP A 231 27.93 -0.74 -5.99
N LYS A 232 28.52 -1.37 -7.00
CA LYS A 232 28.82 -0.74 -8.28
C LYS A 232 27.75 -1.14 -9.30
N TRP A 233 27.02 -0.16 -9.77
CA TRP A 233 26.04 -0.34 -10.82
C TRP A 233 26.73 -0.44 -12.20
N PRO A 234 26.16 -1.13 -13.19
CA PRO A 234 26.57 -0.98 -14.59
C PRO A 234 26.58 0.50 -14.99
N HIS A 235 27.52 0.87 -15.85
CA HIS A 235 27.76 2.28 -16.22
C HIS A 235 26.56 3.00 -16.82
N ASN A 236 25.60 2.23 -17.37
CA ASN A 236 24.36 2.70 -17.99
C ASN A 236 23.16 2.64 -17.02
N VAL A 237 23.38 2.36 -15.74
CA VAL A 237 22.37 2.41 -14.68
C VAL A 237 22.57 3.66 -13.84
N ARG A 238 21.63 4.59 -13.88
CA ARG A 238 21.59 5.72 -12.96
C ARG A 238 20.82 5.31 -11.70
N HIS A 239 21.42 5.51 -10.53
CA HIS A 239 20.81 5.22 -9.24
C HIS A 239 20.42 6.52 -8.53
N PHE A 240 19.15 6.60 -8.10
CA PHE A 240 18.60 7.63 -7.24
C PHE A 240 18.25 7.00 -5.90
N ASP A 241 18.88 7.46 -4.80
CA ASP A 241 18.61 6.95 -3.45
C ASP A 241 17.15 7.17 -3.02
N HIS A 242 16.55 8.29 -3.48
CA HIS A 242 15.16 8.59 -3.25
C HIS A 242 14.62 9.47 -4.39
N VAL A 243 13.42 9.14 -4.85
CA VAL A 243 12.60 10.01 -5.71
C VAL A 243 11.35 10.36 -4.93
N ALA A 244 11.11 11.65 -4.74
CA ALA A 244 9.94 12.12 -4.00
C ALA A 244 8.62 11.77 -4.73
N PRO A 245 7.50 11.51 -4.04
CA PRO A 245 6.23 11.18 -4.67
C PRO A 245 5.76 12.19 -5.72
N THR A 246 6.10 13.47 -5.53
CA THR A 246 5.81 14.53 -6.50
C THR A 246 6.57 14.38 -7.82
N GLN A 247 7.69 13.63 -7.81
CA GLN A 247 8.51 13.35 -8.99
C GLN A 247 8.24 11.94 -9.59
N HIS A 248 7.47 11.08 -8.91
CA HIS A 248 7.11 9.76 -9.44
C HIS A 248 6.45 9.86 -10.82
N PRO A 249 5.50 10.80 -11.10
CA PRO A 249 4.94 10.95 -12.44
C PRO A 249 5.98 11.25 -13.51
N ALA A 250 6.99 12.08 -13.20
CA ALA A 250 8.07 12.39 -14.13
C ALA A 250 8.95 11.17 -14.40
N LEU A 251 9.34 10.41 -13.35
CA LEU A 251 10.09 9.16 -13.50
C LEU A 251 9.33 8.17 -14.40
N TYR A 252 8.06 7.91 -14.11
CA TYR A 252 7.27 6.98 -14.91
C TYR A 252 7.05 7.48 -16.34
N SER A 253 6.70 8.75 -16.51
CA SER A 253 6.48 9.34 -17.85
C SER A 253 7.72 9.36 -18.72
N SER A 254 8.92 9.40 -18.12
CA SER A 254 10.22 9.41 -18.82
C SER A 254 10.77 8.00 -19.06
N SER A 255 10.10 6.95 -18.58
CA SER A 255 10.50 5.56 -18.74
C SER A 255 9.78 4.91 -19.91
N SER A 256 10.49 4.26 -20.83
CA SER A 256 9.86 3.48 -21.90
C SER A 256 9.11 2.26 -21.34
N PHE A 257 9.65 1.66 -20.28
CA PHE A 257 9.05 0.61 -19.46
C PHE A 257 9.42 0.81 -18.00
N THR A 258 8.61 0.25 -17.10
CA THR A 258 8.97 0.09 -15.69
C THR A 258 8.86 -1.37 -15.26
N LEU A 259 9.80 -1.80 -14.40
CA LEU A 259 9.82 -3.16 -13.87
C LEU A 259 9.16 -3.19 -12.49
N ASN A 260 8.27 -4.13 -12.26
CA ASN A 260 7.81 -4.52 -10.94
C ASN A 260 8.42 -5.86 -10.53
N LEU A 261 8.93 -5.92 -9.30
CA LEU A 261 9.42 -7.14 -8.68
C LEU A 261 8.69 -7.36 -7.36
N THR A 262 8.10 -8.53 -7.21
CA THR A 262 7.34 -8.90 -6.02
C THR A 262 8.25 -9.53 -4.97
N ARG A 263 8.10 -9.13 -3.70
CA ARG A 263 8.83 -9.73 -2.57
C ARG A 263 8.46 -11.21 -2.42
N GLY A 264 9.39 -12.04 -1.96
CA GLY A 264 9.23 -13.48 -1.88
C GLY A 264 8.01 -13.91 -1.05
N ASP A 265 7.84 -13.35 0.15
CA ASP A 265 6.70 -13.64 1.03
C ASP A 265 5.36 -13.21 0.42
N MET A 266 5.34 -12.03 -0.20
CA MET A 266 4.17 -11.51 -0.88
C MET A 266 3.80 -12.39 -2.09
N ALA A 267 4.78 -12.81 -2.89
CA ALA A 267 4.55 -13.68 -4.04
C ALA A 267 3.98 -15.05 -3.64
N ARG A 268 4.45 -15.61 -2.50
CA ARG A 268 3.92 -16.88 -1.95
C ARG A 268 2.47 -16.75 -1.49
N GLY A 269 2.09 -15.61 -0.93
CA GLY A 269 0.71 -15.32 -0.52
C GLY A 269 -0.24 -15.09 -1.71
N GLY A 270 0.28 -14.60 -2.83
CA GLY A 270 -0.50 -14.19 -3.98
C GLY A 270 -1.35 -12.93 -3.71
N HIS A 271 -2.09 -12.49 -4.73
CA HIS A 271 -3.03 -11.36 -4.66
C HIS A 271 -2.45 -10.11 -3.95
N CYS A 272 -1.19 -9.78 -4.23
CA CYS A 272 -0.43 -8.72 -3.54
C CYS A 272 0.11 -7.66 -4.52
N PRO A 273 -0.74 -6.88 -5.17
CA PRO A 273 -0.30 -5.88 -6.13
C PRO A 273 0.53 -4.80 -5.42
N SER A 274 1.72 -4.52 -5.93
CA SER A 274 2.50 -3.36 -5.46
C SER A 274 1.81 -2.06 -5.85
N GLY A 275 1.90 -1.01 -5.03
CA GLY A 275 1.43 0.34 -5.37
C GLY A 275 1.97 0.85 -6.71
N ARG A 276 3.21 0.47 -7.05
CA ARG A 276 3.86 0.80 -8.33
C ARG A 276 3.06 0.40 -9.56
N PHE A 277 2.31 -0.71 -9.52
CA PHE A 277 1.43 -1.10 -10.62
C PHE A 277 0.46 0.02 -10.98
N PHE A 278 -0.21 0.54 -9.99
CA PHE A 278 -1.25 1.55 -10.18
C PHE A 278 -0.66 2.92 -10.48
N GLU A 279 0.46 3.26 -9.84
CA GLU A 279 1.19 4.52 -10.07
C GLU A 279 1.72 4.60 -11.51
N ALA A 280 2.45 3.58 -11.96
CA ALA A 280 3.01 3.51 -13.31
C ALA A 280 1.92 3.45 -14.39
N ALA A 281 0.89 2.63 -14.17
CA ALA A 281 -0.22 2.52 -15.10
C ALA A 281 -0.99 3.86 -15.23
N ALA A 282 -1.24 4.58 -14.13
CA ALA A 282 -1.89 5.88 -14.15
C ALA A 282 -1.07 6.92 -14.96
N CYS A 283 0.25 6.84 -14.88
CA CYS A 283 1.17 7.66 -15.69
C CYS A 283 1.27 7.21 -17.16
N GLY A 284 0.63 6.09 -17.54
CA GLY A 284 0.68 5.57 -18.90
C GLY A 284 2.01 4.93 -19.26
N THR A 285 2.71 4.34 -18.29
CA THR A 285 3.98 3.66 -18.49
C THR A 285 3.74 2.15 -18.59
N PRO A 286 4.22 1.47 -19.65
CA PRO A 286 4.12 0.02 -19.80
C PRO A 286 4.86 -0.69 -18.66
N ILE A 287 4.22 -1.73 -18.11
CA ILE A 287 4.73 -2.47 -16.95
C ILE A 287 5.23 -3.84 -17.38
N ILE A 288 6.44 -4.17 -16.96
CA ILE A 288 7.00 -5.52 -16.97
C ILE A 288 6.96 -6.03 -15.52
N SER A 289 6.51 -7.24 -15.28
CA SER A 289 6.41 -7.81 -13.92
C SER A 289 6.83 -9.27 -13.88
N ASP A 290 7.34 -9.71 -12.73
CA ASP A 290 7.34 -11.12 -12.38
C ASP A 290 5.91 -11.60 -12.11
N TRP A 291 5.69 -12.92 -12.15
CA TRP A 291 4.39 -13.53 -11.85
C TRP A 291 4.19 -13.70 -10.34
N PHE A 292 2.96 -13.51 -9.90
CA PHE A 292 2.43 -13.97 -8.62
C PHE A 292 0.97 -14.36 -8.78
N ASP A 293 0.48 -15.29 -7.95
CA ASP A 293 -0.90 -15.77 -8.02
C ASP A 293 -1.90 -14.64 -7.83
N GLY A 294 -2.89 -14.52 -8.71
CA GLY A 294 -3.89 -13.47 -8.70
C GLY A 294 -3.47 -12.17 -9.36
N LEU A 295 -2.27 -12.09 -9.98
CA LEU A 295 -1.86 -10.92 -10.77
C LEU A 295 -2.87 -10.61 -11.89
N ASP A 296 -3.43 -11.63 -12.50
CA ASP A 296 -4.42 -11.55 -13.59
C ASP A 296 -5.77 -10.96 -13.15
N THR A 297 -6.04 -10.88 -11.85
CA THR A 297 -7.21 -10.18 -11.32
C THR A 297 -7.04 -8.66 -11.35
N PHE A 298 -5.79 -8.16 -11.37
CA PHE A 298 -5.47 -6.73 -11.44
C PHE A 298 -5.20 -6.25 -12.86
N PHE A 299 -4.44 -7.03 -13.62
CA PHE A 299 -4.08 -6.72 -15.01
C PHE A 299 -4.05 -7.97 -15.87
N ARG A 300 -4.46 -7.86 -17.12
CA ARG A 300 -4.45 -8.97 -18.08
C ARG A 300 -3.05 -9.14 -18.66
N PRO A 301 -2.35 -10.28 -18.36
CA PRO A 301 -1.05 -10.58 -18.95
C PRO A 301 -1.07 -10.56 -20.48
N GLY A 302 -0.03 -10.00 -21.08
CA GLY A 302 0.12 -9.87 -22.54
C GLY A 302 -0.76 -8.79 -23.19
N LYS A 303 -1.70 -8.19 -22.45
CA LYS A 303 -2.60 -7.14 -22.95
C LYS A 303 -2.45 -5.81 -22.23
N GLU A 304 -2.33 -5.85 -20.91
CA GLU A 304 -2.25 -4.67 -20.02
C GLU A 304 -0.87 -4.59 -19.37
N ILE A 305 -0.23 -5.73 -19.12
CA ILE A 305 1.15 -5.82 -18.63
C ILE A 305 1.90 -6.97 -19.33
N ALA A 306 3.24 -6.89 -19.34
CA ALA A 306 4.10 -7.99 -19.74
C ALA A 306 4.55 -8.77 -18.51
N VAL A 307 4.47 -10.12 -18.54
CA VAL A 307 4.94 -10.99 -17.48
C VAL A 307 6.17 -11.74 -17.95
N VAL A 308 7.21 -11.73 -17.12
CA VAL A 308 8.53 -12.31 -17.42
C VAL A 308 9.08 -13.09 -16.21
N ASN A 309 9.87 -14.11 -16.50
CA ASN A 309 10.62 -14.87 -15.50
C ASN A 309 12.12 -14.93 -15.83
N GLU A 310 12.50 -14.61 -17.09
CA GLU A 310 13.86 -14.75 -17.58
C GLU A 310 14.35 -13.45 -18.26
N PRO A 311 15.67 -13.16 -18.21
CA PRO A 311 16.26 -11.97 -18.82
C PRO A 311 15.96 -11.84 -20.31
N GLN A 312 15.95 -12.96 -21.06
CA GLN A 312 15.68 -12.98 -22.49
C GLN A 312 14.27 -12.50 -22.82
N GLN A 313 13.31 -12.79 -21.94
CA GLN A 313 11.93 -12.27 -22.07
C GLN A 313 11.91 -10.75 -21.88
N VAL A 314 12.64 -10.24 -20.87
CA VAL A 314 12.80 -8.78 -20.67
C VAL A 314 13.35 -8.14 -21.95
N LEU A 315 14.47 -8.66 -22.48
CA LEU A 315 15.10 -8.15 -23.72
C LEU A 315 14.17 -8.20 -24.92
N SER A 316 13.33 -9.22 -25.02
CA SER A 316 12.32 -9.32 -26.07
C SER A 316 11.24 -8.24 -25.94
N ILE A 317 10.74 -8.01 -24.73
CA ILE A 317 9.71 -7.00 -24.45
C ILE A 317 10.27 -5.57 -24.68
N LEU A 318 11.52 -5.32 -24.29
CA LEU A 318 12.16 -4.00 -24.50
C LEU A 318 12.28 -3.62 -25.98
N LYS A 319 12.20 -4.58 -26.91
CA LYS A 319 12.16 -4.36 -28.36
C LYS A 319 10.75 -4.18 -28.94
N MET A 320 9.71 -4.17 -28.07
CA MET A 320 8.32 -4.02 -28.51
C MET A 320 8.14 -2.72 -29.32
N PRO A 321 7.43 -2.77 -30.47
CA PRO A 321 7.10 -1.57 -31.24
C PRO A 321 6.36 -0.53 -30.40
N GLU A 322 6.62 0.75 -30.67
CA GLU A 322 6.05 1.86 -29.91
C GLU A 322 4.52 1.83 -29.87
N GLN A 323 3.87 1.48 -30.98
CA GLN A 323 2.40 1.39 -31.05
C GLN A 323 1.83 0.30 -30.13
N ASP A 324 2.48 -0.86 -30.06
CA ASP A 324 2.05 -1.97 -29.19
C ASP A 324 2.27 -1.62 -27.72
N ARG A 325 3.43 -1.00 -27.42
CA ARG A 325 3.77 -0.46 -26.11
C ARG A 325 2.75 0.58 -25.65
N ALA A 326 2.41 1.55 -26.49
CA ALA A 326 1.41 2.57 -26.18
C ALA A 326 0.02 1.97 -25.97
N THR A 327 -0.34 0.96 -26.75
CA THR A 327 -1.63 0.25 -26.60
C THR A 327 -1.70 -0.50 -25.27
N MET A 328 -0.63 -1.20 -24.88
CA MET A 328 -0.54 -1.89 -23.59
C MET A 328 -0.69 -0.90 -22.42
N ALA A 329 0.07 0.18 -22.46
CA ALA A 329 0.03 1.23 -21.43
C ALA A 329 -1.34 1.89 -21.31
N TRP A 330 -1.98 2.20 -22.43
CA TRP A 330 -3.33 2.77 -22.46
C TRP A 330 -4.35 1.84 -21.79
N ARG A 331 -4.29 0.54 -22.07
CA ARG A 331 -5.20 -0.46 -21.46
C ARG A 331 -4.97 -0.57 -19.96
N ALA A 332 -3.72 -0.65 -19.51
CA ALA A 332 -3.38 -0.69 -18.10
C ALA A 332 -3.87 0.58 -17.37
N ARG A 333 -3.66 1.75 -17.98
CA ARG A 333 -4.15 3.02 -17.44
C ARG A 333 -5.67 3.07 -17.34
N ALA A 334 -6.38 2.69 -18.40
CA ALA A 334 -7.84 2.67 -18.40
C ALA A 334 -8.40 1.80 -17.27
N ARG A 335 -7.85 0.59 -17.08
CA ARG A 335 -8.23 -0.29 -15.99
C ARG A 335 -7.93 0.31 -14.62
N THR A 336 -6.73 0.86 -14.43
CA THR A 336 -6.32 1.47 -13.15
C THR A 336 -7.24 2.61 -12.76
N LEU A 337 -7.59 3.49 -13.70
CA LEU A 337 -8.48 4.61 -13.42
C LEU A 337 -9.93 4.18 -13.15
N ALA A 338 -10.36 3.04 -13.69
CA ALA A 338 -11.69 2.48 -13.44
C ALA A 338 -11.79 1.73 -12.10
N GLU A 339 -10.73 0.99 -11.71
CA GLU A 339 -10.85 -0.02 -10.65
C GLU A 339 -9.91 0.22 -9.44
N HIS A 340 -8.85 1.03 -9.59
CA HIS A 340 -7.76 1.10 -8.61
C HIS A 340 -7.42 2.53 -8.15
N THR A 341 -8.42 3.38 -8.05
CA THR A 341 -8.28 4.76 -7.55
C THR A 341 -8.55 4.88 -6.06
N GLY A 342 -8.09 5.98 -5.45
CA GLY A 342 -8.44 6.33 -4.07
C GLY A 342 -9.94 6.42 -3.82
N ASP A 343 -10.70 6.96 -4.79
CA ASP A 343 -12.17 7.01 -4.70
C ASP A 343 -12.81 5.62 -4.68
N GLY A 344 -12.33 4.70 -5.53
CA GLY A 344 -12.79 3.31 -5.52
C GLY A 344 -12.47 2.61 -4.19
N ARG A 345 -11.28 2.83 -3.64
CA ARG A 345 -10.90 2.24 -2.33
C ARG A 345 -11.64 2.87 -1.16
N ALA A 346 -11.88 4.17 -1.18
CA ALA A 346 -12.72 4.83 -0.16
C ALA A 346 -14.14 4.26 -0.18
N GLN A 347 -14.74 4.10 -1.36
CA GLN A 347 -16.06 3.48 -1.49
C GLN A 347 -16.07 2.03 -0.99
N GLN A 348 -15.03 1.25 -1.31
CA GLN A 348 -14.87 -0.12 -0.85
C GLN A 348 -14.73 -0.20 0.68
N LEU A 349 -13.89 0.66 1.29
CA LEU A 349 -13.74 0.78 2.73
C LEU A 349 -15.08 1.11 3.40
N LEU A 350 -15.79 2.11 2.93
CA LEU A 350 -17.11 2.49 3.47
C LEU A 350 -18.12 1.34 3.36
N GLY A 351 -18.08 0.57 2.27
CA GLY A 351 -18.90 -0.64 2.10
C GLY A 351 -18.59 -1.69 3.17
N TYR A 352 -17.32 -1.96 3.43
CA TYR A 352 -16.88 -2.92 4.45
C TYR A 352 -17.20 -2.46 5.87
N LEU A 353 -17.06 -1.16 6.17
CA LEU A 353 -17.46 -0.61 7.47
C LEU A 353 -18.97 -0.79 7.71
N ARG A 354 -19.82 -0.54 6.71
CA ARG A 354 -21.28 -0.78 6.82
C ARG A 354 -21.61 -2.25 7.05
N GLU A 355 -20.96 -3.14 6.32
CA GLU A 355 -21.13 -4.59 6.48
C GLU A 355 -20.74 -5.04 7.90
N ALA A 356 -19.62 -4.55 8.41
CA ALA A 356 -19.16 -4.85 9.76
C ALA A 356 -20.09 -4.28 10.83
N ALA A 357 -20.59 -3.05 10.66
CA ALA A 357 -21.54 -2.43 11.58
C ALA A 357 -22.86 -3.21 11.65
N SER A 358 -23.39 -3.65 10.52
CA SER A 358 -24.59 -4.47 10.47
C SER A 358 -24.42 -5.80 11.17
N ARG A 359 -23.24 -6.45 11.05
CA ARG A 359 -22.92 -7.70 11.77
C ARG A 359 -22.82 -7.48 13.28
N LYS A 360 -22.10 -6.44 13.72
CA LYS A 360 -21.93 -6.08 15.12
C LYS A 360 -23.29 -5.81 15.78
N HIS A 361 -24.18 -5.09 15.11
CA HIS A 361 -25.52 -4.79 15.61
C HIS A 361 -26.38 -6.06 15.74
N SER A 362 -26.39 -6.92 14.75
CA SER A 362 -27.12 -8.19 14.76
C SER A 362 -26.63 -9.13 15.87
N PHE A 363 -25.33 -9.16 16.14
CA PHE A 363 -24.74 -9.96 17.21
C PHE A 363 -25.15 -9.44 18.59
N ARG A 364 -25.08 -8.13 18.83
CA ARG A 364 -25.53 -7.49 20.07
C ARG A 364 -27.02 -7.74 20.35
N SER A 365 -27.87 -7.61 19.33
CA SER A 365 -29.32 -7.85 19.47
C SER A 365 -29.65 -9.30 19.82
N ARG A 366 -28.89 -10.29 19.32
CA ARG A 366 -29.04 -11.70 19.69
C ARG A 366 -28.66 -11.96 21.14
N LEU A 367 -27.54 -11.40 21.61
CA LEU A 367 -27.10 -11.55 23.01
C LEU A 367 -28.14 -11.01 23.99
N ILE A 368 -28.65 -9.80 23.75
CA ILE A 368 -29.70 -9.18 24.57
C ILE A 368 -30.97 -10.04 24.59
N GLY A 369 -31.35 -10.60 23.42
CA GLY A 369 -32.51 -11.51 23.34
C GLY A 369 -32.33 -12.83 24.08
N MET A 370 -31.11 -13.35 24.20
CA MET A 370 -30.82 -14.56 24.95
C MET A 370 -30.81 -14.31 26.49
N GLU A 371 -30.25 -13.16 26.94
CA GLU A 371 -30.29 -12.75 28.34
C GLU A 371 -31.69 -12.44 28.86
N ALA A 372 -32.59 -11.94 27.98
CA ALA A 372 -33.98 -11.70 28.32
C ALA A 372 -34.86 -12.97 28.34
N ALA A 373 -34.36 -14.09 27.80
CA ALA A 373 -35.05 -15.38 27.74
C ALA A 373 -34.53 -16.39 28.78
N SER A 374 -33.49 -16.05 29.54
CA SER A 374 -32.97 -16.82 30.70
C SER A 374 -33.41 -16.22 32.02
#